data_4d01fca49c4969ae531894c444ba475c
#
_entry.id   4d01fca49c4969ae531894c444ba475c
#
_cell.length_a   1.000
_cell.length_b   1.000
_cell.length_c   1.000
_cell.angle_alpha   90.00
_cell.angle_beta   90.00
_cell.angle_gamma   90.00
#
_symmetry.space_group_name_H-M   'P 1'
#
loop_
_entity.id
_entity.type
_entity.pdbx_description
1 polymer ?
#
loop_
_entity_poly.entity_id
_entity_poly.type
_entity_poly.pdbx_seq_one_letter_code
_entity_poly.pdbx_strand_id
1 'polypeptide(L)'
;MIRKLIDRHPILAVILLMLLTLSPIMALRDYTPSNELRYVSIVDEALEQGNVFAFTNQGQDYADKPPFYFWLMMLGRLIFGGHCMYYLSLLSFIPACIIIAVMDKWLRTAYPDVFSSRQRAGVALMLATTGLFLGMTVFLRMDMMMCMWIVLALWTFWKWDNGIGRDSAHKLLLPFYTFMALFTKGPVGILVPPVAIIVILGAGRRWKETGKYLGLVFWGILAVLCAIWFTGAFLDGGSSYLNNLLFHQTVDRAVNSFHHKAPVWFYLGLIWAVMAPWCLATVPALVSGLLKKHGSDLKPSGYEKTLALTGISTFVMLSCFSSKLAIYLAPIFPFAVYLWPAVVYRKGWNGWHSAAVFFAALLAAIVGFAAAVASFACLLVPKLSEFVDFPFLKSPLILLGGMVLAYGGIKGLVTLSKYKGEWEKPVNAVSVSLLSALFLVSFLMPSINDYIGYGNLCKLVPDSGQVYTLKVHRPENMDVYLGRDVYNLGDDIDSFLLLAPKEGTLILPVKAFGESEALGEYLEDLDLEYCGQYAVCHLDPLAQKPARKTRRSRK
;
A
#
# COMPACT_ATOMS: atom_id res chain seq x y z
N MET A 1 -21.84 -21.96 -12.16
CA MET A 1 -22.08 -20.52 -12.04
C MET A 1 -20.79 -19.72 -12.22
N ILE A 2 -19.74 -19.96 -11.42
CA ILE A 2 -18.44 -19.23 -11.49
C ILE A 2 -17.79 -19.29 -12.87
N ARG A 3 -17.73 -20.47 -13.50
CA ARG A 3 -17.17 -20.63 -14.84
C ARG A 3 -17.86 -19.75 -15.88
N LYS A 4 -19.20 -19.67 -15.86
CA LYS A 4 -19.98 -18.80 -16.74
C LYS A 4 -19.71 -17.30 -16.47
N LEU A 5 -19.47 -16.92 -15.21
CA LEU A 5 -19.12 -15.55 -14.85
C LEU A 5 -17.74 -15.16 -15.41
N ILE A 6 -16.73 -16.02 -15.27
CA ILE A 6 -15.38 -15.79 -15.81
C ILE A 6 -15.42 -15.69 -17.35
N ASP A 7 -16.16 -16.58 -18.00
CA ASP A 7 -16.25 -16.59 -19.46
C ASP A 7 -16.94 -15.32 -20.03
N ARG A 8 -17.92 -14.74 -19.31
CA ARG A 8 -18.67 -13.54 -19.75
C ARG A 8 -18.09 -12.23 -19.19
N HIS A 9 -17.71 -12.20 -17.93
CA HIS A 9 -17.31 -11.00 -17.19
C HIS A 9 -16.05 -11.27 -16.34
N PRO A 10 -14.87 -11.54 -16.98
CA PRO A 10 -13.67 -11.99 -16.27
C PRO A 10 -13.19 -11.01 -15.19
N ILE A 11 -13.24 -9.71 -15.48
CA ILE A 11 -12.76 -8.68 -14.54
C ILE A 11 -13.72 -8.54 -13.35
N LEU A 12 -15.03 -8.59 -13.58
CA LEU A 12 -16.00 -8.60 -12.48
C LEU A 12 -15.79 -9.82 -11.56
N ALA A 13 -15.51 -11.00 -12.16
CA ALA A 13 -15.22 -12.20 -11.37
C ALA A 13 -13.97 -12.02 -10.48
N VAL A 14 -12.92 -11.39 -11.00
CA VAL A 14 -11.70 -11.09 -10.23
C VAL A 14 -12.00 -10.07 -9.14
N ILE A 15 -12.71 -8.98 -9.43
CA ILE A 15 -13.09 -7.95 -8.44
C ILE A 15 -13.94 -8.56 -7.31
N LEU A 16 -14.91 -9.41 -7.65
CA LEU A 16 -15.74 -10.09 -6.64
C LEU A 16 -14.91 -11.06 -5.79
N LEU A 17 -13.96 -11.76 -6.39
CA LEU A 17 -13.03 -12.62 -5.64
C LEU A 17 -12.16 -11.79 -4.69
N MET A 18 -11.57 -10.68 -5.15
CA MET A 18 -10.81 -9.76 -4.31
C MET A 18 -11.66 -9.21 -3.16
N LEU A 19 -12.88 -8.74 -3.46
CA LEU A 19 -13.79 -8.22 -2.46
C LEU A 19 -14.10 -9.28 -1.39
N LEU A 20 -14.45 -10.50 -1.81
CA LEU A 20 -14.74 -11.59 -0.89
C LEU A 20 -13.52 -11.93 -0.01
N THR A 21 -12.35 -12.07 -0.63
CA THR A 21 -11.16 -12.56 0.10
C THR A 21 -10.47 -11.49 0.94
N LEU A 22 -10.57 -10.21 0.57
CA LEU A 22 -9.93 -9.12 1.31
C LEU A 22 -10.88 -8.41 2.28
N SER A 23 -12.21 -8.64 2.21
CA SER A 23 -13.17 -8.02 3.14
C SER A 23 -12.85 -8.25 4.62
N PRO A 24 -12.45 -9.46 5.08
CA PRO A 24 -12.15 -9.64 6.49
C PRO A 24 -10.96 -8.79 6.97
N ILE A 25 -9.86 -8.73 6.20
CA ILE A 25 -8.73 -7.89 6.59
C ILE A 25 -9.09 -6.40 6.56
N MET A 26 -9.91 -5.96 5.60
CA MET A 26 -10.40 -4.58 5.50
C MET A 26 -11.29 -4.18 6.69
N ALA A 27 -11.99 -5.14 7.29
CA ALA A 27 -12.89 -4.88 8.41
C ALA A 27 -12.25 -5.05 9.79
N LEU A 28 -11.31 -6.01 9.93
CA LEU A 28 -10.83 -6.47 11.22
C LEU A 28 -9.46 -5.90 11.62
N ARG A 29 -8.70 -5.32 10.68
CA ARG A 29 -7.40 -4.72 11.00
C ARG A 29 -7.53 -3.40 11.75
N ASP A 30 -6.51 -3.05 12.48
CA ASP A 30 -6.37 -1.75 13.14
C ASP A 30 -5.58 -0.75 12.29
N TYR A 31 -5.54 0.52 12.69
CA TYR A 31 -4.74 1.58 12.06
C TYR A 31 -3.27 1.39 12.36
N THR A 32 -2.43 1.47 11.32
CA THR A 32 -0.98 1.53 11.54
C THR A 32 -0.57 2.89 12.10
N PRO A 33 0.22 2.96 13.19
CA PRO A 33 0.54 4.21 13.89
C PRO A 33 1.24 5.25 13.00
N SER A 34 2.12 4.79 12.10
CA SER A 34 3.00 5.69 11.34
C SER A 34 2.29 6.64 10.38
N ASN A 35 1.19 6.21 9.75
CA ASN A 35 0.51 7.00 8.74
C ASN A 35 -1.00 6.98 8.85
N GLU A 36 -1.62 5.79 9.02
CA GLU A 36 -3.07 5.68 8.97
C GLU A 36 -3.72 6.38 10.17
N LEU A 37 -3.23 6.10 11.37
CA LEU A 37 -3.73 6.71 12.59
C LEU A 37 -3.53 8.24 12.56
N ARG A 38 -2.38 8.71 12.08
CA ARG A 38 -2.12 10.14 11.89
C ARG A 38 -3.11 10.79 10.90
N TYR A 39 -3.46 10.11 9.81
CA TYR A 39 -4.44 10.67 8.86
C TYR A 39 -5.84 10.77 9.48
N VAL A 40 -6.18 9.83 10.34
CA VAL A 40 -7.45 9.85 11.10
C VAL A 40 -7.46 11.01 12.08
N SER A 41 -6.40 11.21 12.88
CA SER A 41 -6.24 12.34 13.80
C SER A 41 -6.32 13.70 13.06
N ILE A 42 -5.63 13.85 11.91
CA ILE A 42 -5.73 15.06 11.07
C ILE A 42 -7.16 15.33 10.60
N VAL A 43 -7.91 14.29 10.27
CA VAL A 43 -9.32 14.44 9.82
C VAL A 43 -10.22 14.87 10.97
N ASP A 44 -10.05 14.32 12.18
CA ASP A 44 -10.83 14.74 13.35
C ASP A 44 -10.54 16.20 13.70
N GLU A 45 -9.25 16.58 13.77
CA GLU A 45 -8.82 17.96 14.01
C GLU A 45 -9.35 18.94 12.94
N ALA A 46 -9.31 18.56 11.66
CA ALA A 46 -9.82 19.38 10.58
C ALA A 46 -11.36 19.59 10.66
N LEU A 47 -12.10 18.57 11.07
CA LEU A 47 -13.55 18.66 11.26
C LEU A 47 -13.91 19.55 12.47
N GLU A 48 -13.13 19.49 13.55
CA GLU A 48 -13.32 20.33 14.74
C GLU A 48 -13.02 21.80 14.44
N GLN A 49 -11.96 22.07 13.68
CA GLN A 49 -11.54 23.42 13.30
C GLN A 49 -12.35 24.00 12.13
N GLY A 50 -13.05 23.17 11.37
CA GLY A 50 -13.75 23.58 10.15
C GLY A 50 -12.83 23.79 8.94
N ASN A 51 -11.57 23.34 8.97
CA ASN A 51 -10.58 23.50 7.92
C ASN A 51 -10.80 22.46 6.81
N VAL A 52 -10.72 22.90 5.54
CA VAL A 52 -10.96 22.04 4.37
C VAL A 52 -9.74 21.96 3.45
N PHE A 53 -8.88 22.97 3.43
CA PHE A 53 -7.70 23.03 2.56
C PHE A 53 -6.37 23.07 3.33
N ALA A 54 -6.37 23.62 4.55
CA ALA A 54 -5.20 23.70 5.41
C ALA A 54 -5.39 22.79 6.63
N PHE A 55 -4.62 21.72 6.68
CA PHE A 55 -4.71 20.73 7.75
C PHE A 55 -3.65 20.96 8.81
N THR A 56 -3.97 20.56 10.04
CA THR A 56 -3.05 20.53 11.16
C THR A 56 -2.93 19.11 11.70
N ASN A 57 -1.90 18.85 12.46
CA ASN A 57 -1.73 17.64 13.26
C ASN A 57 -1.15 18.05 14.60
N GLN A 58 -1.89 17.85 15.66
CA GLN A 58 -1.53 18.31 17.03
C GLN A 58 -1.29 19.83 17.06
N GLY A 59 -2.19 20.60 16.43
CA GLY A 59 -2.11 22.05 16.34
C GLY A 59 -1.00 22.60 15.45
N GLN A 60 -0.21 21.75 14.78
CA GLN A 60 0.87 22.18 13.89
C GLN A 60 0.50 22.01 12.42
N ASP A 61 0.90 22.97 11.57
CA ASP A 61 0.64 22.93 10.13
C ASP A 61 1.08 21.61 9.49
N TYR A 62 0.12 20.91 8.87
CA TYR A 62 0.38 19.68 8.11
C TYR A 62 0.23 19.91 6.61
N ALA A 63 1.17 20.62 6.01
CA ALA A 63 1.21 20.92 4.58
C ALA A 63 1.82 19.78 3.70
N ASP A 64 2.01 18.58 4.29
CA ASP A 64 2.72 17.45 3.65
C ASP A 64 1.90 16.74 2.55
N LYS A 65 0.58 16.83 2.62
CA LYS A 65 -0.33 16.15 1.68
C LYS A 65 -1.44 17.06 1.18
N PRO A 66 -1.83 16.92 -0.12
CA PRO A 66 -2.97 17.63 -0.67
C PRO A 66 -4.30 17.18 -0.07
N PRO A 67 -5.37 18.01 -0.15
CA PRO A 67 -6.61 17.80 0.59
C PRO A 67 -7.53 16.70 0.07
N PHE A 68 -7.48 16.32 -1.20
CA PHE A 68 -8.50 15.46 -1.82
C PHE A 68 -8.75 14.14 -1.07
N TYR A 69 -7.69 13.48 -0.63
CA TYR A 69 -7.83 12.21 0.08
C TYR A 69 -8.44 12.40 1.48
N PHE A 70 -8.05 13.47 2.16
CA PHE A 70 -8.65 13.85 3.44
C PHE A 70 -10.13 14.20 3.31
N TRP A 71 -10.55 14.86 2.24
CA TRP A 71 -11.97 15.12 1.98
C TRP A 71 -12.82 13.85 1.91
N LEU A 72 -12.28 12.80 1.27
CA LEU A 72 -12.96 11.51 1.22
C LEU A 72 -13.03 10.86 2.61
N MET A 73 -11.99 11.00 3.42
CA MET A 73 -11.97 10.50 4.80
C MET A 73 -12.97 11.30 5.67
N MET A 74 -12.99 12.63 5.57
CA MET A 74 -13.95 13.50 6.24
C MET A 74 -15.39 13.13 5.87
N LEU A 75 -15.65 12.90 4.59
CA LEU A 75 -16.98 12.46 4.11
C LEU A 75 -17.40 11.15 4.80
N GLY A 76 -16.49 10.17 4.89
CA GLY A 76 -16.76 8.93 5.62
C GLY A 76 -17.05 9.15 7.08
N ARG A 77 -16.26 9.99 7.76
CA ARG A 77 -16.45 10.36 9.17
C ARG A 77 -17.81 10.99 9.43
N LEU A 78 -18.26 11.87 8.53
CA LEU A 78 -19.57 12.52 8.61
C LEU A 78 -20.73 11.55 8.34
N ILE A 79 -20.58 10.64 7.37
CA ILE A 79 -21.65 9.68 7.02
C ILE A 79 -21.84 8.62 8.12
N PHE A 80 -20.75 8.09 8.68
CA PHE A 80 -20.80 6.98 9.64
C PHE A 80 -20.80 7.44 11.11
N GLY A 81 -20.64 8.73 11.38
CA GLY A 81 -20.52 9.26 12.73
C GLY A 81 -19.24 8.86 13.47
N GLY A 82 -18.35 8.13 12.80
CA GLY A 82 -17.07 7.62 13.31
C GLY A 82 -16.18 7.13 12.16
N HIS A 83 -14.93 6.81 12.46
CA HIS A 83 -14.02 6.24 11.45
C HIS A 83 -14.32 4.75 11.23
N CYS A 84 -14.91 4.44 10.08
CA CYS A 84 -15.18 3.07 9.66
C CYS A 84 -13.97 2.51 8.90
N MET A 85 -13.23 1.56 9.49
CA MET A 85 -12.04 0.94 8.89
C MET A 85 -12.34 0.33 7.51
N TYR A 86 -13.49 -0.32 7.36
CA TYR A 86 -13.89 -0.91 6.09
C TYR A 86 -14.05 0.16 4.99
N TYR A 87 -14.73 1.27 5.30
CA TYR A 87 -14.87 2.41 4.37
C TYR A 87 -13.49 2.99 3.99
N LEU A 88 -12.63 3.21 4.98
CA LEU A 88 -11.30 3.75 4.74
C LEU A 88 -10.44 2.83 3.86
N SER A 89 -10.56 1.52 4.05
CA SER A 89 -9.91 0.53 3.17
C SER A 89 -10.48 0.58 1.73
N LEU A 90 -11.77 0.86 1.56
CA LEU A 90 -12.37 1.04 0.21
C LEU A 90 -11.76 2.20 -0.56
N LEU A 91 -11.21 3.23 0.09
CA LEU A 91 -10.51 4.34 -0.57
C LEU A 91 -9.24 3.89 -1.30
N SER A 92 -8.70 2.72 -0.99
CA SER A 92 -7.61 2.07 -1.71
C SER A 92 -8.10 0.93 -2.60
N PHE A 93 -9.07 0.15 -2.13
CA PHE A 93 -9.62 -1.00 -2.86
C PHE A 93 -10.34 -0.60 -4.16
N ILE A 94 -11.19 0.43 -4.13
CA ILE A 94 -11.91 0.91 -5.33
C ILE A 94 -10.94 1.41 -6.40
N PRO A 95 -9.94 2.27 -6.12
CA PRO A 95 -8.90 2.61 -7.09
C PRO A 95 -8.16 1.40 -7.67
N ALA A 96 -7.84 0.38 -6.88
CA ALA A 96 -7.21 -0.84 -7.39
C ALA A 96 -8.10 -1.57 -8.40
N CYS A 97 -9.41 -1.68 -8.11
CA CYS A 97 -10.39 -2.25 -9.03
C CYS A 97 -10.51 -1.45 -10.33
N ILE A 98 -10.52 -0.12 -10.25
CA ILE A 98 -10.55 0.77 -11.42
C ILE A 98 -9.27 0.60 -12.26
N ILE A 99 -8.10 0.53 -11.64
CA ILE A 99 -6.83 0.25 -12.33
C ILE A 99 -6.94 -1.04 -13.13
N ILE A 100 -7.36 -2.14 -12.50
CA ILE A 100 -7.52 -3.45 -13.15
C ILE A 100 -8.51 -3.35 -14.33
N ALA A 101 -9.65 -2.71 -14.14
CA ALA A 101 -10.67 -2.57 -15.17
C ALA A 101 -10.20 -1.71 -16.37
N VAL A 102 -9.51 -0.60 -16.11
CA VAL A 102 -8.97 0.29 -17.13
C VAL A 102 -7.84 -0.40 -17.90
N MET A 103 -6.93 -1.08 -17.23
CA MET A 103 -5.83 -1.79 -17.86
C MET A 103 -6.32 -2.96 -18.71
N ASP A 104 -7.34 -3.70 -18.26
CA ASP A 104 -7.99 -4.72 -19.09
C ASP A 104 -8.66 -4.13 -20.33
N LYS A 105 -9.37 -3.01 -20.16
CA LYS A 105 -9.98 -2.29 -21.29
C LYS A 105 -8.92 -1.80 -22.28
N TRP A 106 -7.78 -1.34 -21.77
CA TRP A 106 -6.65 -0.91 -22.61
C TRP A 106 -6.08 -2.10 -23.39
N LEU A 107 -5.82 -3.23 -22.74
CA LEU A 107 -5.34 -4.44 -23.38
C LEU A 107 -6.29 -4.91 -24.49
N ARG A 108 -7.61 -4.95 -24.22
CA ARG A 108 -8.63 -5.32 -25.21
C ARG A 108 -8.70 -4.37 -26.39
N THR A 109 -8.55 -3.09 -26.15
CA THR A 109 -8.58 -2.08 -27.21
C THR A 109 -7.35 -2.19 -28.10
N ALA A 110 -6.18 -2.50 -27.52
CA ALA A 110 -4.93 -2.67 -28.26
C ALA A 110 -4.85 -4.03 -29.00
N TYR A 111 -5.50 -5.07 -28.48
CA TYR A 111 -5.49 -6.43 -28.99
C TYR A 111 -6.91 -7.01 -29.03
N PRO A 112 -7.77 -6.54 -29.95
CA PRO A 112 -9.13 -7.07 -30.08
C PRO A 112 -9.11 -8.59 -30.31
N ASP A 113 -9.89 -9.30 -29.52
CA ASP A 113 -10.13 -10.75 -29.61
C ASP A 113 -8.90 -11.69 -29.54
N VAL A 114 -7.73 -11.13 -29.16
CA VAL A 114 -6.49 -11.90 -29.01
C VAL A 114 -6.46 -12.68 -27.69
N PHE A 115 -6.86 -12.04 -26.60
CA PHE A 115 -6.80 -12.65 -25.26
C PHE A 115 -8.15 -13.19 -24.82
N SER A 116 -8.20 -14.47 -24.50
CA SER A 116 -9.39 -15.11 -23.95
C SER A 116 -9.79 -14.51 -22.60
N SER A 117 -11.07 -14.67 -22.21
CA SER A 117 -11.56 -14.25 -20.89
C SER A 117 -10.73 -14.80 -19.74
N ARG A 118 -10.22 -16.03 -19.85
CA ARG A 118 -9.37 -16.67 -18.82
C ARG A 118 -7.98 -16.05 -18.73
N GLN A 119 -7.39 -15.72 -19.87
CA GLN A 119 -6.10 -15.02 -19.90
C GLN A 119 -6.23 -13.62 -19.31
N ARG A 120 -7.28 -12.88 -19.62
CA ARG A 120 -7.57 -11.58 -19.07
C ARG A 120 -7.80 -11.63 -17.54
N ALA A 121 -8.56 -12.62 -17.06
CA ALA A 121 -8.68 -12.88 -15.63
C ALA A 121 -7.32 -13.21 -14.99
N GLY A 122 -6.48 -13.99 -15.67
CA GLY A 122 -5.14 -14.33 -15.21
C GLY A 122 -4.24 -13.10 -15.04
N VAL A 123 -4.23 -12.17 -16.00
CA VAL A 123 -3.47 -10.91 -15.89
C VAL A 123 -3.99 -10.03 -14.75
N ALA A 124 -5.32 -9.92 -14.61
CA ALA A 124 -5.94 -9.18 -13.53
C ALA A 124 -5.59 -9.76 -12.16
N LEU A 125 -5.63 -11.09 -12.01
CA LEU A 125 -5.19 -11.78 -10.79
C LEU A 125 -3.69 -11.62 -10.54
N MET A 126 -2.87 -11.63 -11.58
CA MET A 126 -1.44 -11.38 -11.47
C MET A 126 -1.16 -10.00 -10.89
N LEU A 127 -1.86 -8.95 -11.34
CA LEU A 127 -1.73 -7.61 -10.75
C LEU A 127 -2.26 -7.59 -9.32
N ALA A 128 -3.44 -8.15 -9.07
CA ALA A 128 -4.07 -8.20 -7.76
C ALA A 128 -3.22 -8.91 -6.69
N THR A 129 -2.38 -9.87 -7.12
CA THR A 129 -1.50 -10.67 -6.24
C THR A 129 -0.02 -10.27 -6.33
N THR A 130 0.30 -9.16 -7.01
CA THR A 130 1.64 -8.54 -6.92
C THR A 130 1.82 -7.94 -5.53
N GLY A 131 2.88 -8.33 -4.82
CA GLY A 131 3.01 -8.16 -3.37
C GLY A 131 2.68 -6.77 -2.83
N LEU A 132 3.39 -5.72 -3.26
CA LEU A 132 3.11 -4.37 -2.77
C LEU A 132 1.77 -3.82 -3.29
N PHE A 133 1.33 -4.18 -4.50
CA PHE A 133 0.02 -3.77 -5.01
C PHE A 133 -1.11 -4.36 -4.14
N LEU A 134 -1.00 -5.63 -3.78
CA LEU A 134 -1.95 -6.30 -2.89
C LEU A 134 -1.99 -5.62 -1.51
N GLY A 135 -0.83 -5.35 -0.91
CA GLY A 135 -0.75 -4.62 0.36
C GLY A 135 -1.42 -3.24 0.27
N MET A 136 -1.09 -2.44 -0.76
CA MET A 136 -1.70 -1.12 -0.96
C MET A 136 -3.20 -1.17 -1.24
N THR A 137 -3.74 -2.30 -1.68
CA THR A 137 -5.19 -2.45 -1.93
C THR A 137 -6.02 -2.41 -0.65
N VAL A 138 -5.44 -2.82 0.49
CA VAL A 138 -6.15 -2.93 1.77
C VAL A 138 -5.77 -1.85 2.79
N PHE A 139 -4.55 -1.31 2.72
CA PHE A 139 -4.13 -0.25 3.63
C PHE A 139 -4.63 1.13 3.18
N LEU A 140 -4.89 2.01 4.15
CA LEU A 140 -5.28 3.40 3.91
C LEU A 140 -4.07 4.17 3.34
N ARG A 141 -3.97 4.19 2.00
CA ARG A 141 -2.82 4.77 1.28
C ARG A 141 -3.27 5.59 0.07
N MET A 142 -2.88 6.84 0.05
CA MET A 142 -3.10 7.77 -1.07
C MET A 142 -2.48 7.29 -2.39
N ASP A 143 -1.47 6.42 -2.28
CA ASP A 143 -0.68 5.91 -3.42
C ASP A 143 -1.52 5.15 -4.45
N MET A 144 -2.45 4.33 -4.00
CA MET A 144 -3.31 3.55 -4.91
C MET A 144 -4.21 4.47 -5.74
N MET A 145 -4.78 5.50 -5.10
CA MET A 145 -5.63 6.47 -5.78
C MET A 145 -4.82 7.37 -6.74
N MET A 146 -3.63 7.82 -6.35
CA MET A 146 -2.71 8.52 -7.26
C MET A 146 -2.36 7.64 -8.47
N CYS A 147 -2.05 6.37 -8.25
CA CYS A 147 -1.76 5.40 -9.32
C CYS A 147 -2.94 5.24 -10.29
N MET A 148 -4.17 5.21 -9.78
CA MET A 148 -5.38 5.19 -10.60
C MET A 148 -5.47 6.41 -11.52
N TRP A 149 -5.24 7.61 -11.00
CA TRP A 149 -5.27 8.83 -11.80
C TRP A 149 -4.17 8.86 -12.87
N ILE A 150 -2.97 8.37 -12.54
CA ILE A 150 -1.86 8.23 -13.51
C ILE A 150 -2.26 7.25 -14.64
N VAL A 151 -2.85 6.11 -14.31
CA VAL A 151 -3.31 5.14 -15.31
C VAL A 151 -4.39 5.74 -16.21
N LEU A 152 -5.36 6.48 -15.64
CA LEU A 152 -6.40 7.17 -16.40
C LEU A 152 -5.82 8.27 -17.31
N ALA A 153 -4.84 9.03 -16.87
CA ALA A 153 -4.15 10.05 -17.67
C ALA A 153 -3.44 9.41 -18.87
N LEU A 154 -2.66 8.36 -18.64
CA LEU A 154 -1.89 7.70 -19.70
C LEU A 154 -2.78 6.87 -20.64
N TRP A 155 -3.86 6.27 -20.15
CA TRP A 155 -4.89 5.66 -20.97
C TRP A 155 -5.57 6.70 -21.87
N THR A 156 -5.84 7.91 -21.35
CA THR A 156 -6.43 9.02 -22.12
C THR A 156 -5.46 9.52 -23.19
N PHE A 157 -4.17 9.71 -22.84
CA PHE A 157 -3.13 10.03 -23.80
C PHE A 157 -3.05 8.99 -24.93
N TRP A 158 -2.95 7.71 -24.60
CA TRP A 158 -2.84 6.64 -25.58
C TRP A 158 -4.06 6.57 -26.51
N LYS A 159 -5.27 6.75 -25.99
CA LYS A 159 -6.48 6.83 -26.85
C LYS A 159 -6.40 8.00 -27.80
N TRP A 160 -6.00 9.16 -27.29
CA TRP A 160 -5.88 10.37 -28.10
C TRP A 160 -4.82 10.21 -29.18
N ASP A 161 -3.69 9.62 -28.86
CA ASP A 161 -2.59 9.34 -29.79
C ASP A 161 -2.99 8.35 -30.90
N ASN A 162 -3.91 7.44 -30.63
CA ASN A 162 -4.41 6.46 -31.58
C ASN A 162 -5.76 6.88 -32.24
N GLY A 163 -6.21 8.11 -32.07
CA GLY A 163 -7.45 8.62 -32.68
C GLY A 163 -8.73 7.97 -32.14
N ILE A 164 -8.71 7.44 -30.92
CA ILE A 164 -9.85 6.74 -30.31
C ILE A 164 -10.62 7.70 -29.41
N GLY A 165 -11.83 8.04 -29.78
CA GLY A 165 -12.72 8.92 -29.02
C GLY A 165 -12.67 10.38 -29.51
N ARG A 166 -13.11 11.31 -28.65
CA ARG A 166 -13.24 12.74 -29.01
C ARG A 166 -12.03 13.53 -28.51
N ASP A 167 -11.36 14.23 -29.40
CA ASP A 167 -10.22 15.09 -29.09
C ASP A 167 -10.51 16.13 -28.00
N SER A 168 -11.69 16.75 -28.04
CA SER A 168 -12.12 17.72 -27.03
C SER A 168 -12.19 17.14 -25.62
N ALA A 169 -12.69 15.91 -25.49
CA ALA A 169 -12.72 15.21 -24.22
C ALA A 169 -11.31 14.89 -23.71
N HIS A 170 -10.41 14.46 -24.59
CA HIS A 170 -9.03 14.14 -24.23
C HIS A 170 -8.24 15.37 -23.78
N LYS A 171 -8.46 16.52 -24.43
CA LYS A 171 -7.86 17.81 -24.07
C LYS A 171 -8.22 18.26 -22.65
N LEU A 172 -9.40 17.90 -22.15
CA LEU A 172 -9.86 18.21 -20.80
C LEU A 172 -9.47 17.13 -19.78
N LEU A 173 -9.63 15.86 -20.13
CA LEU A 173 -9.43 14.74 -19.21
C LEU A 173 -7.95 14.49 -18.89
N LEU A 174 -7.04 14.68 -19.83
CA LEU A 174 -5.62 14.44 -19.59
C LEU A 174 -5.04 15.37 -18.50
N PRO A 175 -5.18 16.71 -18.58
CA PRO A 175 -4.73 17.59 -17.51
C PRO A 175 -5.55 17.42 -16.23
N PHE A 176 -6.85 17.13 -16.31
CA PHE A 176 -7.68 16.86 -15.13
C PHE A 176 -7.18 15.64 -14.34
N TYR A 177 -6.94 14.50 -15.00
CA TYR A 177 -6.42 13.31 -14.32
C TYR A 177 -4.99 13.54 -13.79
N THR A 178 -4.17 14.30 -14.50
CA THR A 178 -2.83 14.67 -14.04
C THR A 178 -2.92 15.56 -12.78
N PHE A 179 -3.85 16.54 -12.77
CA PHE A 179 -4.13 17.33 -11.58
C PHE A 179 -4.62 16.48 -10.42
N MET A 180 -5.58 15.58 -10.65
CA MET A 180 -6.10 14.71 -9.60
C MET A 180 -5.03 13.79 -9.00
N ALA A 181 -4.04 13.36 -9.79
CA ALA A 181 -2.91 12.62 -9.27
C ALA A 181 -2.03 13.48 -8.33
N LEU A 182 -1.76 14.74 -8.73
CA LEU A 182 -1.10 15.75 -7.88
C LEU A 182 -1.92 16.02 -6.63
N PHE A 183 -3.20 16.30 -6.77
CA PHE A 183 -4.13 16.70 -5.72
C PHE A 183 -4.46 15.56 -4.73
N THR A 184 -4.12 14.32 -5.08
CA THR A 184 -4.24 13.15 -4.18
C THR A 184 -3.02 12.96 -3.29
N LYS A 185 -1.79 13.12 -3.85
CA LYS A 185 -0.57 12.77 -3.09
C LYS A 185 0.58 13.75 -3.23
N GLY A 186 0.62 14.55 -4.28
CA GLY A 186 1.68 15.53 -4.51
C GLY A 186 2.54 15.27 -5.76
N PRO A 187 3.83 15.73 -5.79
CA PRO A 187 4.62 15.92 -7.01
C PRO A 187 4.77 14.71 -7.93
N VAL A 188 4.83 13.49 -7.41
CA VAL A 188 4.93 12.27 -8.25
C VAL A 188 3.75 12.17 -9.21
N GLY A 189 2.56 12.57 -8.75
CA GLY A 189 1.33 12.54 -9.55
C GLY A 189 1.38 13.44 -10.80
N ILE A 190 1.93 14.64 -10.68
CA ILE A 190 2.04 15.57 -11.82
C ILE A 190 3.22 15.23 -12.74
N LEU A 191 4.28 14.60 -12.22
CA LEU A 191 5.49 14.33 -12.99
C LEU A 191 5.38 13.12 -13.89
N VAL A 192 4.75 12.02 -13.40
CA VAL A 192 4.73 10.74 -14.14
C VAL A 192 4.06 10.86 -15.51
N PRO A 193 2.83 11.42 -15.69
CA PRO A 193 2.20 11.47 -16.99
C PRO A 193 2.97 12.32 -18.02
N PRO A 194 3.39 13.58 -17.75
CA PRO A 194 4.16 14.37 -18.73
C PRO A 194 5.50 13.74 -19.07
N VAL A 195 6.25 13.22 -18.09
CA VAL A 195 7.56 12.57 -18.34
C VAL A 195 7.37 11.36 -19.25
N ALA A 196 6.39 10.51 -18.96
CA ALA A 196 6.10 9.35 -19.81
C ALA A 196 5.72 9.77 -21.24
N ILE A 197 4.85 10.77 -21.41
CA ILE A 197 4.43 11.29 -22.71
C ILE A 197 5.64 11.81 -23.50
N ILE A 198 6.50 12.63 -22.87
CA ILE A 198 7.71 13.16 -23.48
C ILE A 198 8.63 12.02 -23.96
N VAL A 199 8.85 11.02 -23.11
CA VAL A 199 9.71 9.88 -23.43
C VAL A 199 9.12 9.03 -24.57
N ILE A 200 7.80 8.80 -24.57
CA ILE A 200 7.11 8.05 -25.63
C ILE A 200 7.21 8.77 -26.98
N LEU A 201 6.94 10.08 -27.00
CA LEU A 201 7.03 10.89 -28.22
C LEU A 201 8.46 10.99 -28.71
N GLY A 202 9.41 11.16 -27.79
CA GLY A 202 10.84 11.22 -28.08
C GLY A 202 11.38 9.94 -28.70
N ALA A 203 11.03 8.78 -28.11
CA ALA A 203 11.38 7.47 -28.63
C ALA A 203 10.79 7.23 -30.04
N GLY A 204 9.64 7.82 -30.32
CA GLY A 204 8.99 7.83 -31.64
C GLY A 204 9.53 8.90 -32.60
N ARG A 205 10.48 9.75 -32.19
CA ARG A 205 10.96 10.93 -32.94
C ARG A 205 9.84 11.95 -33.26
N ARG A 206 8.81 11.99 -32.42
CA ARG A 206 7.60 12.80 -32.60
C ARG A 206 7.59 14.06 -31.71
N TRP A 207 8.75 14.66 -31.47
CA TRP A 207 8.91 15.83 -30.57
C TRP A 207 7.99 17.00 -30.91
N LYS A 208 7.70 17.21 -32.23
CA LYS A 208 6.80 18.28 -32.68
C LYS A 208 5.35 18.13 -32.17
N GLU A 209 4.97 16.93 -31.80
CA GLU A 209 3.62 16.64 -31.30
C GLU A 209 3.45 16.88 -29.80
N THR A 210 4.55 17.16 -29.07
CA THR A 210 4.49 17.45 -27.63
C THR A 210 3.53 18.59 -27.33
N GLY A 211 3.51 19.65 -28.16
CA GLY A 211 2.58 20.77 -28.02
C GLY A 211 1.10 20.40 -28.18
N LYS A 212 0.78 19.31 -28.88
CA LYS A 212 -0.60 18.79 -28.99
C LYS A 212 -1.11 18.27 -27.64
N TYR A 213 -0.28 17.55 -26.90
CA TYR A 213 -0.65 16.85 -25.67
C TYR A 213 -0.34 17.66 -24.42
N LEU A 214 0.82 18.31 -24.39
CA LEU A 214 1.35 19.08 -23.26
C LEU A 214 1.51 20.58 -23.59
N GLY A 215 0.63 21.10 -24.44
CA GLY A 215 0.63 22.51 -24.85
C GLY A 215 -0.08 23.44 -23.87
N LEU A 216 -0.38 24.66 -24.32
CA LEU A 216 -1.01 25.71 -23.50
C LEU A 216 -2.32 25.29 -22.82
N VAL A 217 -3.16 24.49 -23.51
CA VAL A 217 -4.42 24.01 -22.92
C VAL A 217 -4.17 23.10 -21.73
N PHE A 218 -3.19 22.18 -21.84
CA PHE A 218 -2.83 21.27 -20.76
C PHE A 218 -2.34 22.05 -19.54
N TRP A 219 -1.34 22.91 -19.72
CA TRP A 219 -0.77 23.69 -18.62
C TRP A 219 -1.73 24.75 -18.08
N GLY A 220 -2.56 25.34 -18.95
CA GLY A 220 -3.58 26.31 -18.55
C GLY A 220 -4.63 25.72 -17.63
N ILE A 221 -5.19 24.54 -17.98
CA ILE A 221 -6.16 23.84 -17.10
C ILE A 221 -5.49 23.47 -15.78
N LEU A 222 -4.28 22.95 -15.83
CA LEU A 222 -3.55 22.55 -14.63
C LEU A 222 -3.24 23.75 -13.73
N ALA A 223 -2.84 24.88 -14.31
CA ALA A 223 -2.60 26.12 -13.57
C ALA A 223 -3.88 26.67 -12.91
N VAL A 224 -5.03 26.65 -13.60
CA VAL A 224 -6.31 27.07 -13.04
C VAL A 224 -6.72 26.18 -11.86
N LEU A 225 -6.61 24.86 -12.00
CA LEU A 225 -6.95 23.93 -10.92
C LEU A 225 -6.01 24.05 -9.71
N CYS A 226 -4.70 24.25 -9.96
CA CYS A 226 -3.74 24.55 -8.89
C CYS A 226 -4.03 25.90 -8.22
N ALA A 227 -4.39 26.94 -9.00
CA ALA A 227 -4.74 28.24 -8.44
C ALA A 227 -5.97 28.16 -7.51
N ILE A 228 -6.99 27.40 -7.89
CA ILE A 228 -8.16 27.15 -7.04
C ILE A 228 -7.72 26.49 -5.72
N TRP A 229 -6.91 25.43 -5.79
CA TRP A 229 -6.40 24.76 -4.60
C TRP A 229 -5.57 25.68 -3.71
N PHE A 230 -4.59 26.39 -4.29
CA PHE A 230 -3.70 27.28 -3.52
C PHE A 230 -4.44 28.47 -2.92
N THR A 231 -5.47 28.98 -3.61
CA THR A 231 -6.36 30.01 -3.04
C THR A 231 -7.12 29.46 -1.83
N GLY A 232 -7.69 28.26 -1.92
CA GLY A 232 -8.31 27.60 -0.77
C GLY A 232 -7.34 27.42 0.40
N ALA A 233 -6.13 26.90 0.13
CA ALA A 233 -5.10 26.73 1.15
C ALA A 233 -4.65 28.05 1.80
N PHE A 234 -4.61 29.14 1.01
CA PHE A 234 -4.30 30.49 1.52
C PHE A 234 -5.44 31.05 2.41
N LEU A 235 -6.69 30.85 2.01
CA LEU A 235 -7.84 31.35 2.77
C LEU A 235 -8.00 30.61 4.11
N ASP A 236 -7.73 29.31 4.16
CA ASP A 236 -7.82 28.51 5.39
C ASP A 236 -6.59 28.66 6.30
N GLY A 237 -5.38 28.60 5.73
CA GLY A 237 -4.13 28.47 6.50
C GLY A 237 -3.19 29.69 6.39
N GLY A 238 -3.56 30.71 5.61
CA GLY A 238 -2.76 31.92 5.43
C GLY A 238 -1.48 31.72 4.62
N SER A 239 -0.65 32.76 4.60
CA SER A 239 0.60 32.77 3.83
C SER A 239 1.65 31.79 4.36
N SER A 240 1.67 31.54 5.68
CA SER A 240 2.64 30.60 6.30
C SER A 240 2.40 29.18 5.81
N TYR A 241 1.15 28.72 5.85
CA TYR A 241 0.78 27.39 5.37
C TYR A 241 1.08 27.21 3.88
N LEU A 242 0.72 28.22 3.05
CA LEU A 242 0.97 28.15 1.62
C LEU A 242 2.47 28.14 1.28
N ASN A 243 3.30 28.91 1.99
CA ASN A 243 4.75 28.88 1.84
C ASN A 243 5.33 27.51 2.23
N ASN A 244 4.85 26.90 3.34
CA ASN A 244 5.26 25.55 3.74
C ASN A 244 4.91 24.53 2.66
N LEU A 245 3.66 24.57 2.14
CA LEU A 245 3.18 23.67 1.08
C LEU A 245 4.04 23.78 -0.20
N LEU A 246 4.33 24.98 -0.66
CA LEU A 246 5.01 25.22 -1.95
C LEU A 246 6.53 25.02 -1.88
N PHE A 247 7.18 25.47 -0.82
CA PHE A 247 8.65 25.50 -0.74
C PHE A 247 9.22 24.37 0.11
N HIS A 248 8.83 24.26 1.38
CA HIS A 248 9.40 23.24 2.27
C HIS A 248 9.01 21.82 1.88
N GLN A 249 7.75 21.57 1.55
CA GLN A 249 7.28 20.22 1.26
C GLN A 249 7.53 19.79 -0.19
N THR A 250 7.75 20.72 -1.11
CA THR A 250 7.92 20.40 -2.54
C THR A 250 9.38 20.53 -2.98
N VAL A 251 10.03 21.67 -2.76
CA VAL A 251 11.39 21.95 -3.26
C VAL A 251 12.45 21.33 -2.35
N ASP A 252 12.38 21.55 -1.05
CA ASP A 252 13.41 21.07 -0.11
C ASP A 252 13.46 19.55 -0.05
N ARG A 253 12.30 18.85 -0.12
CA ARG A 253 12.24 17.39 -0.18
C ARG A 253 12.75 16.81 -1.49
N ALA A 254 12.58 17.50 -2.61
CA ALA A 254 13.09 17.02 -3.90
C ALA A 254 14.62 17.07 -3.95
N VAL A 255 15.23 18.11 -3.36
CA VAL A 255 16.67 18.38 -3.43
C VAL A 255 17.42 17.84 -2.21
N ASN A 256 16.93 18.12 -0.99
CA ASN A 256 17.57 17.78 0.29
C ASN A 256 16.63 17.03 1.22
N SER A 257 16.30 15.81 0.87
CA SER A 257 15.51 14.97 1.78
C SER A 257 16.25 14.70 3.08
N PHE A 258 15.65 15.08 4.22
CA PHE A 258 16.20 14.79 5.56
C PHE A 258 15.96 13.33 5.99
N HIS A 259 14.97 12.64 5.40
CA HIS A 259 14.59 11.29 5.75
C HIS A 259 14.61 10.36 4.53
N HIS A 260 14.91 9.07 4.76
CA HIS A 260 14.90 7.99 3.76
C HIS A 260 15.87 8.17 2.58
N LYS A 261 17.03 8.80 2.81
CA LYS A 261 18.08 8.88 1.77
C LYS A 261 18.55 7.47 1.41
N ALA A 262 18.56 7.17 0.10
CA ALA A 262 19.09 5.92 -0.41
C ALA A 262 19.78 6.12 -1.77
N PRO A 263 20.75 5.28 -2.13
CA PRO A 263 21.50 5.40 -3.37
C PRO A 263 20.62 5.22 -4.61
N VAL A 264 21.07 5.72 -5.78
CA VAL A 264 20.32 5.69 -7.04
C VAL A 264 19.90 4.27 -7.44
N TRP A 265 20.72 3.25 -7.13
CA TRP A 265 20.46 1.85 -7.45
C TRP A 265 19.52 1.14 -6.46
N PHE A 266 19.05 1.80 -5.41
CA PHE A 266 18.18 1.21 -4.38
C PHE A 266 16.98 0.46 -4.98
N TYR A 267 16.32 1.07 -5.95
CA TYR A 267 15.16 0.48 -6.60
C TYR A 267 15.49 -0.72 -7.51
N LEU A 268 16.73 -0.86 -8.00
CA LEU A 268 17.14 -2.02 -8.80
C LEU A 268 17.05 -3.33 -8.02
N GLY A 269 17.38 -3.30 -6.73
CA GLY A 269 17.20 -4.45 -5.85
C GLY A 269 15.75 -4.61 -5.38
N LEU A 270 15.15 -3.47 -4.96
CA LEU A 270 13.85 -3.49 -4.31
C LEU A 270 12.69 -3.91 -5.23
N ILE A 271 12.73 -3.56 -6.53
CA ILE A 271 11.65 -3.84 -7.49
C ILE A 271 11.32 -5.34 -7.58
N TRP A 272 12.32 -6.21 -7.39
CA TRP A 272 12.13 -7.65 -7.41
C TRP A 272 11.31 -8.14 -6.22
N ALA A 273 11.58 -7.61 -5.04
CA ALA A 273 10.85 -7.97 -3.82
C ALA A 273 9.41 -7.45 -3.86
N VAL A 274 9.20 -6.18 -4.23
CA VAL A 274 7.87 -5.57 -4.22
C VAL A 274 6.95 -6.08 -5.32
N MET A 275 7.51 -6.63 -6.41
CA MET A 275 6.75 -7.26 -7.50
C MET A 275 6.66 -8.79 -7.37
N ALA A 276 7.21 -9.40 -6.31
CA ALA A 276 7.03 -10.83 -6.06
C ALA A 276 5.53 -11.17 -5.89
N PRO A 277 5.08 -12.38 -6.27
CA PRO A 277 5.87 -13.47 -6.87
C PRO A 277 6.12 -13.32 -8.38
N TRP A 278 5.57 -12.29 -9.03
CA TRP A 278 5.56 -12.11 -10.49
C TRP A 278 6.75 -11.32 -11.04
N CYS A 279 7.72 -10.97 -10.20
CA CYS A 279 8.85 -10.11 -10.55
C CYS A 279 9.63 -10.59 -11.78
N LEU A 280 9.93 -11.90 -11.89
CA LEU A 280 10.68 -12.47 -13.02
C LEU A 280 9.90 -12.44 -14.35
N ALA A 281 8.57 -12.35 -14.30
CA ALA A 281 7.74 -12.17 -15.49
C ALA A 281 7.66 -10.70 -15.90
N THR A 282 7.39 -9.83 -14.95
CA THR A 282 6.94 -8.44 -15.17
C THR A 282 8.08 -7.45 -15.31
N VAL A 283 9.15 -7.55 -14.51
CA VAL A 283 10.28 -6.62 -14.59
C VAL A 283 11.04 -6.74 -15.91
N PRO A 284 11.43 -7.95 -16.37
CA PRO A 284 12.06 -8.10 -17.69
C PRO A 284 11.13 -7.77 -18.85
N ALA A 285 9.80 -7.84 -18.67
CA ALA A 285 8.85 -7.43 -19.69
C ALA A 285 9.01 -5.96 -20.08
N LEU A 286 9.37 -5.07 -19.14
CA LEU A 286 9.63 -3.65 -19.43
C LEU A 286 10.71 -3.46 -20.51
N VAL A 287 11.81 -4.19 -20.42
CA VAL A 287 12.86 -4.15 -21.45
C VAL A 287 12.44 -4.91 -22.70
N SER A 288 11.86 -6.11 -22.53
CA SER A 288 11.40 -6.97 -23.63
C SER A 288 10.32 -6.30 -24.51
N GLY A 289 9.51 -5.40 -23.93
CA GLY A 289 8.49 -4.61 -24.64
C GLY A 289 9.07 -3.61 -25.65
N LEU A 290 10.37 -3.31 -25.55
CA LEU A 290 11.08 -2.43 -26.50
C LEU A 290 11.91 -3.21 -27.53
N LEU A 291 12.23 -4.47 -27.26
CA LEU A 291 13.13 -5.27 -28.09
C LEU A 291 12.35 -6.07 -29.13
N LYS A 292 12.83 -6.12 -30.37
CA LYS A 292 12.33 -7.02 -31.39
C LYS A 292 12.44 -8.49 -30.96
N LYS A 293 11.65 -9.36 -31.56
CA LYS A 293 11.83 -10.79 -31.41
C LYS A 293 13.12 -11.21 -32.14
N HIS A 294 14.01 -11.93 -31.45
CA HIS A 294 15.21 -12.46 -32.06
C HIS A 294 14.85 -13.39 -33.22
N GLY A 295 15.52 -13.26 -34.36
CA GLY A 295 15.28 -14.08 -35.55
C GLY A 295 13.96 -13.80 -36.30
N SER A 296 13.28 -12.66 -36.05
CA SER A 296 12.08 -12.26 -36.78
C SER A 296 11.97 -10.75 -36.93
N ASP A 297 11.17 -10.29 -37.91
CA ASP A 297 10.87 -8.87 -38.12
C ASP A 297 9.75 -8.34 -37.22
N LEU A 298 9.23 -9.12 -36.28
CA LEU A 298 8.16 -8.73 -35.38
C LEU A 298 8.64 -7.63 -34.42
N LYS A 299 8.15 -6.42 -34.66
CA LYS A 299 8.44 -5.22 -33.85
C LYS A 299 7.45 -5.09 -32.71
N PRO A 300 7.83 -4.44 -31.60
CA PRO A 300 6.90 -4.06 -30.52
C PRO A 300 5.76 -3.18 -31.06
N SER A 301 4.55 -3.45 -30.61
CA SER A 301 3.37 -2.64 -30.91
C SER A 301 3.45 -1.25 -30.23
N GLY A 302 2.58 -0.33 -30.65
CA GLY A 302 2.42 0.97 -29.96
C GLY A 302 2.04 0.80 -28.48
N TYR A 303 1.18 -0.16 -28.17
CA TYR A 303 0.79 -0.52 -26.81
C TYR A 303 2.01 -0.96 -25.97
N GLU A 304 2.78 -1.93 -26.47
CA GLU A 304 3.97 -2.42 -25.75
C GLU A 304 4.99 -1.33 -25.48
N LYS A 305 5.25 -0.48 -26.49
CA LYS A 305 6.18 0.65 -26.32
C LYS A 305 5.68 1.65 -25.28
N THR A 306 4.38 1.97 -25.31
CA THR A 306 3.79 2.92 -24.35
C THR A 306 3.93 2.40 -22.93
N LEU A 307 3.54 1.15 -22.66
CA LEU A 307 3.63 0.59 -21.32
C LEU A 307 5.09 0.45 -20.84
N ALA A 308 5.97 -0.04 -21.72
CA ALA A 308 7.38 -0.22 -21.40
C ALA A 308 8.08 1.11 -21.10
N LEU A 309 7.89 2.11 -21.96
CA LEU A 309 8.50 3.45 -21.78
C LEU A 309 7.93 4.16 -20.55
N THR A 310 6.63 4.01 -20.28
CA THR A 310 6.03 4.54 -19.04
C THR A 310 6.68 3.91 -17.80
N GLY A 311 6.78 2.58 -17.75
CA GLY A 311 7.39 1.91 -16.61
C GLY A 311 8.86 2.28 -16.42
N ILE A 312 9.64 2.28 -17.51
CA ILE A 312 11.08 2.61 -17.46
C ILE A 312 11.31 4.09 -17.11
N SER A 313 10.60 5.03 -17.74
CA SER A 313 10.76 6.46 -17.44
C SER A 313 10.37 6.79 -16.00
N THR A 314 9.29 6.18 -15.49
CA THR A 314 8.89 6.31 -14.09
C THR A 314 9.95 5.75 -13.15
N PHE A 315 10.49 4.55 -13.44
CA PHE A 315 11.56 3.94 -12.66
C PHE A 315 12.83 4.81 -12.61
N VAL A 316 13.27 5.31 -13.75
CA VAL A 316 14.46 6.19 -13.85
C VAL A 316 14.21 7.48 -13.09
N MET A 317 13.06 8.14 -13.33
CA MET A 317 12.71 9.39 -12.66
C MET A 317 12.70 9.21 -11.12
N LEU A 318 12.06 8.17 -10.60
CA LEU A 318 12.01 7.91 -9.15
C LEU A 318 13.40 7.57 -8.58
N SER A 319 14.26 6.91 -9.36
CA SER A 319 15.64 6.62 -8.96
C SER A 319 16.51 7.86 -8.79
N CYS A 320 16.18 8.96 -9.50
CA CYS A 320 16.90 10.23 -9.39
C CYS A 320 16.54 11.03 -8.12
N PHE A 321 15.38 10.77 -7.47
CA PHE A 321 15.06 11.44 -6.22
C PHE A 321 15.88 10.90 -5.06
N SER A 322 16.24 11.78 -4.11
CA SER A 322 17.04 11.42 -2.93
C SER A 322 16.26 10.56 -1.93
N SER A 323 14.99 10.90 -1.68
CA SER A 323 14.09 10.12 -0.79
C SER A 323 13.49 8.93 -1.51
N LYS A 324 13.66 7.74 -0.95
CA LYS A 324 13.20 6.48 -1.57
C LYS A 324 12.40 5.63 -0.61
N LEU A 325 11.16 5.34 -0.99
CA LEU A 325 10.29 4.39 -0.32
C LEU A 325 9.78 3.36 -1.32
N ALA A 326 9.61 2.11 -0.87
CA ALA A 326 9.10 1.02 -1.70
C ALA A 326 7.78 1.37 -2.42
N ILE A 327 6.90 2.06 -1.73
CA ILE A 327 5.56 2.41 -2.21
C ILE A 327 5.58 3.39 -3.39
N TYR A 328 6.67 4.13 -3.62
CA TYR A 328 6.80 5.03 -4.76
C TYR A 328 6.88 4.29 -6.11
N LEU A 329 7.24 3.00 -6.10
CA LEU A 329 7.25 2.16 -7.31
C LEU A 329 5.83 1.76 -7.78
N ALA A 330 4.79 2.04 -7.01
CA ALA A 330 3.40 1.66 -7.30
C ALA A 330 2.93 1.98 -8.74
N PRO A 331 3.21 3.17 -9.31
CA PRO A 331 2.76 3.48 -10.66
C PRO A 331 3.35 2.59 -11.76
N ILE A 332 4.42 1.83 -11.48
CA ILE A 332 5.04 0.94 -12.46
C ILE A 332 4.26 -0.37 -12.63
N PHE A 333 3.63 -0.85 -11.56
CA PHE A 333 3.06 -2.21 -11.51
C PHE A 333 1.99 -2.49 -12.57
N PRO A 334 0.96 -1.63 -12.77
CA PRO A 334 -0.05 -1.89 -13.79
C PRO A 334 0.55 -2.02 -15.20
N PHE A 335 1.53 -1.17 -15.52
CA PHE A 335 2.16 -1.17 -16.83
C PHE A 335 3.02 -2.40 -17.04
N ALA A 336 3.85 -2.78 -16.07
CA ALA A 336 4.72 -3.95 -16.16
C ALA A 336 3.92 -5.26 -16.26
N VAL A 337 2.85 -5.41 -15.45
CA VAL A 337 2.01 -6.61 -15.43
C VAL A 337 1.22 -6.75 -16.74
N TYR A 338 0.56 -5.69 -17.20
CA TYR A 338 -0.23 -5.75 -18.42
C TYR A 338 0.60 -5.73 -19.71
N LEU A 339 1.87 -5.37 -19.63
CA LEU A 339 2.82 -5.51 -20.72
C LEU A 339 3.21 -6.98 -20.98
N TRP A 340 3.36 -7.77 -19.90
CA TRP A 340 3.86 -9.14 -20.00
C TRP A 340 3.07 -10.04 -20.98
N PRO A 341 1.71 -10.12 -20.95
CA PRO A 341 0.97 -10.96 -21.90
C PRO A 341 1.15 -10.52 -23.35
N ALA A 342 1.28 -9.22 -23.64
CA ALA A 342 1.54 -8.73 -24.98
C ALA A 342 2.92 -9.16 -25.49
N VAL A 343 3.95 -9.12 -24.62
CA VAL A 343 5.30 -9.63 -24.92
C VAL A 343 5.26 -11.14 -25.17
N VAL A 344 4.53 -11.90 -24.34
CA VAL A 344 4.35 -13.35 -24.54
C VAL A 344 3.66 -13.66 -25.86
N TYR A 345 2.61 -12.92 -26.20
CA TYR A 345 1.89 -13.07 -27.45
C TYR A 345 2.82 -12.84 -28.66
N ARG A 346 3.58 -11.74 -28.67
CA ARG A 346 4.48 -11.39 -29.76
C ARG A 346 5.69 -12.32 -29.89
N LYS A 347 6.34 -12.65 -28.77
CA LYS A 347 7.58 -13.45 -28.76
C LYS A 347 7.33 -14.96 -28.75
N GLY A 348 6.13 -15.38 -28.38
CA GLY A 348 5.77 -16.75 -28.12
C GLY A 348 6.21 -17.21 -26.72
N TRP A 349 5.60 -18.29 -26.26
CA TRP A 349 5.99 -18.92 -24.99
C TRP A 349 7.37 -19.55 -25.12
N ASN A 350 8.26 -19.27 -24.18
CA ASN A 350 9.63 -19.76 -24.19
C ASN A 350 10.10 -20.17 -22.77
N GLY A 351 11.35 -20.65 -22.67
CA GLY A 351 11.94 -21.11 -21.43
C GLY A 351 11.96 -20.06 -20.32
N TRP A 352 12.17 -18.77 -20.66
CA TRP A 352 12.15 -17.68 -19.68
C TRP A 352 10.75 -17.48 -19.08
N HIS A 353 9.71 -17.47 -19.91
CA HIS A 353 8.33 -17.31 -19.40
C HIS A 353 7.94 -18.50 -18.53
N SER A 354 8.36 -19.72 -18.90
CA SER A 354 8.18 -20.92 -18.07
C SER A 354 8.92 -20.80 -16.75
N ALA A 355 10.19 -20.37 -16.76
CA ALA A 355 10.99 -20.18 -15.55
C ALA A 355 10.41 -19.12 -14.61
N ALA A 356 9.89 -18.01 -15.15
CA ALA A 356 9.28 -16.95 -14.35
C ALA A 356 8.01 -17.41 -13.63
N VAL A 357 7.12 -18.15 -14.32
CA VAL A 357 5.91 -18.71 -13.71
C VAL A 357 6.25 -19.87 -12.77
N PHE A 358 7.27 -20.69 -13.11
CA PHE A 358 7.79 -21.73 -12.23
C PHE A 358 8.29 -21.15 -10.90
N PHE A 359 9.07 -20.06 -10.95
CA PHE A 359 9.55 -19.35 -9.77
C PHE A 359 8.41 -18.90 -8.87
N ALA A 360 7.37 -18.27 -9.44
CA ALA A 360 6.21 -17.80 -8.68
C ALA A 360 5.45 -18.96 -8.00
N ALA A 361 5.25 -20.06 -8.73
CA ALA A 361 4.59 -21.25 -8.20
C ALA A 361 5.44 -21.95 -7.13
N LEU A 362 6.75 -22.05 -7.34
CA LEU A 362 7.69 -22.63 -6.37
C LEU A 362 7.75 -21.79 -5.10
N LEU A 363 7.83 -20.45 -5.23
CA LEU A 363 7.82 -19.55 -4.08
C LEU A 363 6.53 -19.70 -3.25
N ALA A 364 5.38 -19.76 -3.91
CA ALA A 364 4.10 -20.00 -3.23
C ALA A 364 4.07 -21.38 -2.53
N ALA A 365 4.60 -22.43 -3.16
CA ALA A 365 4.68 -23.76 -2.56
C ALA A 365 5.60 -23.77 -1.33
N ILE A 366 6.79 -23.17 -1.41
CA ILE A 366 7.75 -23.12 -0.31
C ILE A 366 7.21 -22.29 0.86
N VAL A 367 6.72 -21.08 0.61
CA VAL A 367 6.18 -20.20 1.66
C VAL A 367 4.97 -20.84 2.32
N GLY A 368 4.05 -21.40 1.52
CA GLY A 368 2.87 -22.08 2.05
C GLY A 368 3.24 -23.31 2.90
N PHE A 369 4.16 -24.13 2.42
CA PHE A 369 4.65 -25.31 3.16
C PHE A 369 5.37 -24.90 4.45
N ALA A 370 6.25 -23.90 4.40
CA ALA A 370 6.96 -23.41 5.58
C ALA A 370 5.99 -22.87 6.64
N ALA A 371 4.98 -22.08 6.23
CA ALA A 371 3.95 -21.58 7.14
C ALA A 371 3.12 -22.73 7.77
N ALA A 372 2.75 -23.72 6.97
CA ALA A 372 2.00 -24.87 7.47
C ALA A 372 2.82 -25.70 8.46
N VAL A 373 4.09 -26.00 8.14
CA VAL A 373 5.00 -26.76 9.03
C VAL A 373 5.27 -26.00 10.32
N ALA A 374 5.56 -24.68 10.25
CA ALA A 374 5.80 -23.87 11.43
C ALA A 374 4.56 -23.85 12.35
N SER A 375 3.37 -23.64 11.78
CA SER A 375 2.13 -23.65 12.55
C SER A 375 1.86 -25.01 13.16
N PHE A 376 2.02 -26.10 12.41
CA PHE A 376 1.84 -27.47 12.91
C PHE A 376 2.80 -27.79 14.06
N ALA A 377 4.07 -27.41 13.92
CA ALA A 377 5.08 -27.58 14.98
C ALA A 377 4.72 -26.81 16.25
N CYS A 378 4.22 -25.57 16.13
CA CYS A 378 3.77 -24.76 17.26
C CYS A 378 2.48 -25.31 17.91
N LEU A 379 1.62 -25.98 17.15
CA LEU A 379 0.43 -26.66 17.69
C LEU A 379 0.82 -27.91 18.53
N LEU A 380 1.83 -28.65 18.08
CA LEU A 380 2.33 -29.84 18.81
C LEU A 380 3.18 -29.47 20.02
N VAL A 381 4.00 -28.44 19.91
CA VAL A 381 4.95 -27.98 20.94
C VAL A 381 4.71 -26.49 21.21
N PRO A 382 3.74 -26.14 22.09
CA PRO A 382 3.35 -24.75 22.36
C PRO A 382 4.51 -23.80 22.75
N LYS A 383 5.51 -24.29 23.44
CA LYS A 383 6.71 -23.52 23.80
C LYS A 383 7.49 -22.96 22.61
N LEU A 384 7.37 -23.62 21.43
CA LEU A 384 8.08 -23.18 20.23
C LEU A 384 7.58 -21.81 19.74
N SER A 385 6.30 -21.49 19.92
CA SER A 385 5.77 -20.17 19.53
C SER A 385 6.18 -19.04 20.48
N GLU A 386 6.46 -19.36 21.74
CA GLU A 386 7.01 -18.41 22.72
C GLU A 386 8.45 -18.06 22.36
N PHE A 387 9.23 -19.05 21.89
CA PHE A 387 10.60 -18.85 21.45
C PHE A 387 10.71 -17.97 20.18
N VAL A 388 9.70 -18.02 19.29
CA VAL A 388 9.66 -17.24 18.03
C VAL A 388 9.01 -15.87 18.24
N ASP A 389 8.44 -15.60 19.42
CA ASP A 389 7.70 -14.36 19.77
C ASP A 389 6.52 -14.04 18.80
N PHE A 390 5.89 -15.09 18.27
CA PHE A 390 4.73 -14.98 17.40
C PHE A 390 3.61 -15.93 17.85
N PRO A 391 2.81 -15.54 18.86
CA PRO A 391 1.81 -16.43 19.47
C PRO A 391 0.72 -16.89 18.49
N PHE A 392 0.44 -16.11 17.43
CA PHE A 392 -0.56 -16.48 16.42
C PHE A 392 -0.12 -17.63 15.50
N LEU A 393 1.16 -18.05 15.49
CA LEU A 393 1.58 -19.27 14.78
C LEU A 393 0.89 -20.54 15.28
N LYS A 394 0.41 -20.56 16.52
CA LYS A 394 -0.42 -21.67 17.07
C LYS A 394 -1.81 -21.75 16.43
N SER A 395 -2.19 -20.83 15.54
CA SER A 395 -3.53 -20.82 14.98
C SER A 395 -3.71 -21.84 13.87
N PRO A 396 -4.78 -22.67 13.92
CA PRO A 396 -5.15 -23.52 12.80
C PRO A 396 -5.38 -22.78 11.49
N LEU A 397 -5.69 -21.48 11.53
CA LEU A 397 -5.89 -20.66 10.34
C LEU A 397 -4.59 -20.41 9.57
N ILE A 398 -3.45 -20.30 10.26
CA ILE A 398 -2.13 -20.25 9.64
C ILE A 398 -1.79 -21.59 8.98
N LEU A 399 -2.04 -22.69 9.67
CA LEU A 399 -1.86 -24.04 9.11
C LEU A 399 -2.68 -24.22 7.83
N LEU A 400 -3.98 -23.95 7.88
CA LEU A 400 -4.89 -24.10 6.73
C LEU A 400 -4.52 -23.13 5.59
N GLY A 401 -4.21 -21.87 5.89
CA GLY A 401 -3.77 -20.88 4.92
C GLY A 401 -2.48 -21.31 4.23
N GLY A 402 -1.50 -21.80 5.00
CA GLY A 402 -0.25 -22.37 4.49
C GLY A 402 -0.48 -23.57 3.57
N MET A 403 -1.35 -24.51 3.98
CA MET A 403 -1.71 -25.66 3.14
C MET A 403 -2.39 -25.26 1.83
N VAL A 404 -3.31 -24.29 1.86
CA VAL A 404 -3.98 -23.75 0.67
C VAL A 404 -2.98 -23.10 -0.28
N LEU A 405 -2.06 -22.30 0.24
CA LEU A 405 -1.02 -21.65 -0.57
C LEU A 405 -0.04 -22.68 -1.15
N ALA A 406 0.40 -23.66 -0.36
CA ALA A 406 1.27 -24.74 -0.82
C ALA A 406 0.60 -25.57 -1.93
N TYR A 407 -0.68 -25.94 -1.74
CA TYR A 407 -1.47 -26.62 -2.75
C TYR A 407 -1.54 -25.83 -4.06
N GLY A 408 -1.79 -24.52 -3.98
CA GLY A 408 -1.85 -23.65 -5.14
C GLY A 408 -0.52 -23.55 -5.88
N GLY A 409 0.59 -23.47 -5.15
CA GLY A 409 1.93 -23.51 -5.69
C GLY A 409 2.23 -24.82 -6.42
N ILE A 410 1.98 -25.97 -5.76
CA ILE A 410 2.17 -27.31 -6.36
C ILE A 410 1.28 -27.48 -7.60
N LYS A 411 0.00 -27.09 -7.52
CA LYS A 411 -0.91 -27.11 -8.66
C LYS A 411 -0.41 -26.23 -9.80
N GLY A 412 0.18 -25.07 -9.49
CA GLY A 412 0.84 -24.19 -10.45
C GLY A 412 1.96 -24.91 -11.19
N LEU A 413 2.86 -25.60 -10.47
CA LEU A 413 3.96 -26.39 -11.05
C LEU A 413 3.45 -27.51 -11.95
N VAL A 414 2.47 -28.27 -11.48
CA VAL A 414 1.86 -29.38 -12.25
C VAL A 414 1.16 -28.87 -13.51
N THR A 415 0.40 -27.78 -13.42
CA THR A 415 -0.28 -27.22 -14.60
C THR A 415 0.68 -26.62 -15.60
N LEU A 416 1.78 -26.00 -15.14
CA LEU A 416 2.84 -25.48 -16.00
C LEU A 416 3.51 -26.59 -16.82
N SER A 417 3.78 -27.74 -16.21
CA SER A 417 4.39 -28.89 -16.91
C SER A 417 3.41 -29.56 -17.89
N LYS A 418 2.14 -29.67 -17.50
CA LYS A 418 1.13 -30.40 -18.30
C LYS A 418 0.58 -29.58 -19.47
N TYR A 419 0.39 -28.26 -19.29
CA TYR A 419 -0.29 -27.39 -20.26
C TYR A 419 0.67 -26.32 -20.79
N LYS A 420 1.59 -26.74 -21.67
CA LYS A 420 2.60 -25.86 -22.28
C LYS A 420 1.92 -24.69 -23.04
N GLY A 421 2.23 -23.47 -22.64
CA GLY A 421 1.72 -22.25 -23.28
C GLY A 421 0.38 -21.72 -22.73
N GLU A 422 -0.37 -22.49 -21.94
CA GLU A 422 -1.58 -22.01 -21.25
C GLU A 422 -1.21 -21.40 -19.88
N TRP A 423 -0.45 -20.31 -19.94
CA TRP A 423 0.15 -19.66 -18.78
C TRP A 423 -0.87 -19.16 -17.74
N GLU A 424 -2.11 -18.92 -18.15
CA GLU A 424 -3.18 -18.48 -17.25
C GLU A 424 -3.55 -19.55 -16.22
N LYS A 425 -3.38 -20.83 -16.51
CA LYS A 425 -3.70 -21.92 -15.57
C LYS A 425 -2.81 -21.91 -14.33
N PRO A 426 -1.46 -21.91 -14.44
CA PRO A 426 -0.60 -21.82 -13.27
C PRO A 426 -0.72 -20.46 -12.58
N VAL A 427 -0.86 -19.34 -13.30
CA VAL A 427 -1.07 -18.02 -12.71
C VAL A 427 -2.34 -18.01 -11.86
N ASN A 428 -3.45 -18.51 -12.38
CA ASN A 428 -4.72 -18.59 -11.64
C ASN A 428 -4.61 -19.50 -10.41
N ALA A 429 -3.90 -20.63 -10.51
CA ALA A 429 -3.70 -21.53 -9.38
C ALA A 429 -2.98 -20.83 -8.21
N VAL A 430 -1.88 -20.13 -8.49
CA VAL A 430 -1.09 -19.40 -7.49
C VAL A 430 -1.89 -18.21 -6.93
N SER A 431 -2.48 -17.39 -7.81
CA SER A 431 -3.16 -16.16 -7.38
C SER A 431 -4.41 -16.44 -6.55
N VAL A 432 -5.24 -17.41 -6.96
CA VAL A 432 -6.45 -17.77 -6.22
C VAL A 432 -6.08 -18.37 -4.86
N SER A 433 -5.06 -19.23 -4.80
CA SER A 433 -4.62 -19.81 -3.52
C SER A 433 -4.04 -18.76 -2.57
N LEU A 434 -3.28 -17.78 -3.09
CA LEU A 434 -2.76 -16.67 -2.29
C LEU A 434 -3.90 -15.84 -1.69
N LEU A 435 -4.89 -15.45 -2.49
CA LEU A 435 -6.06 -14.71 -2.00
C LEU A 435 -6.88 -15.54 -1.00
N SER A 436 -7.04 -16.86 -1.24
CA SER A 436 -7.74 -17.76 -0.32
C SER A 436 -6.99 -17.96 1.01
N ALA A 437 -5.66 -18.06 0.96
CA ALA A 437 -4.83 -18.13 2.16
C ALA A 437 -4.93 -16.83 2.98
N LEU A 438 -4.88 -15.68 2.32
CA LEU A 438 -5.08 -14.38 2.98
C LEU A 438 -6.48 -14.27 3.59
N PHE A 439 -7.52 -14.75 2.92
CA PHE A 439 -8.87 -14.80 3.50
C PHE A 439 -8.90 -15.53 4.84
N LEU A 440 -8.29 -16.72 4.91
CA LEU A 440 -8.23 -17.50 6.14
C LEU A 440 -7.43 -16.78 7.23
N VAL A 441 -6.25 -16.29 6.90
CA VAL A 441 -5.37 -15.62 7.86
C VAL A 441 -5.94 -14.27 8.33
N SER A 442 -6.78 -13.62 7.51
CA SER A 442 -7.41 -12.34 7.86
C SER A 442 -8.26 -12.39 9.14
N PHE A 443 -8.80 -13.54 9.49
CA PHE A 443 -9.56 -13.71 10.73
C PHE A 443 -8.69 -13.71 12.01
N LEU A 444 -7.36 -13.69 11.86
CA LEU A 444 -6.42 -13.49 12.97
C LEU A 444 -6.12 -12.01 13.23
N MET A 445 -6.64 -11.09 12.40
CA MET A 445 -6.37 -9.66 12.57
C MET A 445 -6.65 -9.14 13.99
N PRO A 446 -7.71 -9.53 14.71
CA PRO A 446 -7.92 -9.09 16.09
C PRO A 446 -6.75 -9.39 17.03
N SER A 447 -6.06 -10.54 16.85
CA SER A 447 -4.85 -10.88 17.64
C SER A 447 -3.59 -10.21 17.09
N ILE A 448 -3.50 -10.01 15.77
CA ILE A 448 -2.37 -9.34 15.12
C ILE A 448 -2.39 -7.84 15.43
N ASN A 449 -3.57 -7.26 15.68
CA ASN A 449 -3.73 -5.84 16.00
C ASN A 449 -2.94 -5.42 17.26
N ASP A 450 -2.70 -6.33 18.20
CA ASP A 450 -1.86 -6.07 19.38
C ASP A 450 -0.42 -5.66 19.01
N TYR A 451 0.04 -6.03 17.81
CA TYR A 451 1.39 -5.77 17.31
C TYR A 451 1.46 -4.67 16.26
N ILE A 452 0.37 -4.37 15.55
CA ILE A 452 0.37 -3.46 14.41
C ILE A 452 -0.36 -2.14 14.64
N GLY A 453 -1.20 -2.05 15.68
CA GLY A 453 -2.02 -0.88 15.99
C GLY A 453 -1.97 -0.50 17.47
N TYR A 454 -2.72 0.53 17.84
CA TYR A 454 -2.86 0.99 19.21
C TYR A 454 -4.26 0.82 19.79
N GLY A 455 -5.23 0.35 18.98
CA GLY A 455 -6.62 0.25 19.42
C GLY A 455 -6.82 -0.68 20.61
N ASN A 456 -6.19 -1.87 20.61
CA ASN A 456 -6.27 -2.78 21.75
C ASN A 456 -5.45 -2.29 22.95
N LEU A 457 -4.31 -1.65 22.71
CA LEU A 457 -3.48 -1.04 23.74
C LEU A 457 -4.23 0.07 24.48
N CYS A 458 -4.91 0.96 23.75
CA CYS A 458 -5.68 2.07 24.32
C CYS A 458 -6.89 1.60 25.14
N LYS A 459 -7.45 0.39 24.89
CA LYS A 459 -8.53 -0.19 25.72
C LYS A 459 -8.10 -0.59 27.11
N LEU A 460 -6.79 -0.75 27.35
CA LEU A 460 -6.23 -1.03 28.67
C LEU A 460 -6.03 0.25 29.49
N VAL A 461 -6.12 1.42 28.87
CA VAL A 461 -5.96 2.72 29.51
C VAL A 461 -7.29 3.13 30.14
N PRO A 462 -7.34 3.54 31.43
CA PRO A 462 -8.54 4.04 32.07
C PRO A 462 -9.13 5.27 31.35
N ASP A 463 -10.45 5.46 31.42
CA ASP A 463 -11.17 6.58 30.78
C ASP A 463 -10.77 7.96 31.31
N SER A 464 -10.15 8.04 32.49
CA SER A 464 -9.72 9.28 33.14
C SER A 464 -8.25 9.20 33.56
N GLY A 465 -7.64 10.35 33.88
CA GLY A 465 -6.25 10.45 34.30
C GLY A 465 -5.29 10.77 33.14
N GLN A 466 -4.09 11.21 33.49
CA GLN A 466 -3.04 11.55 32.52
C GLN A 466 -2.43 10.28 31.92
N VAL A 467 -2.20 10.29 30.62
CA VAL A 467 -1.49 9.22 29.89
C VAL A 467 -0.09 9.69 29.54
N TYR A 468 0.90 8.94 29.97
CA TYR A 468 2.31 9.15 29.66
C TYR A 468 2.79 8.08 28.71
N THR A 469 3.67 8.43 27.78
CA THR A 469 4.30 7.46 26.87
C THR A 469 5.79 7.64 26.85
N LEU A 470 6.53 6.52 26.91
CA LEU A 470 7.99 6.48 26.85
C LEU A 470 8.41 5.51 25.73
N LYS A 471 9.24 5.97 24.80
CA LYS A 471 9.71 5.17 23.64
C LYS A 471 8.61 4.59 22.74
N VAL A 472 7.47 5.26 22.69
CA VAL A 472 6.34 4.88 21.81
C VAL A 472 6.39 5.70 20.52
N HIS A 473 6.26 5.03 19.38
CA HIS A 473 6.30 5.71 18.08
C HIS A 473 5.01 6.49 17.80
N ARG A 474 5.10 7.82 17.69
CA ARG A 474 3.97 8.72 17.39
C ARG A 474 2.77 8.54 18.33
N PRO A 475 3.00 8.59 19.65
CA PRO A 475 1.94 8.34 20.63
C PRO A 475 0.86 9.42 20.64
N GLU A 476 1.17 10.60 20.14
CA GLU A 476 0.26 11.72 20.03
C GLU A 476 -1.04 11.37 19.31
N ASN A 477 -0.97 10.49 18.31
CA ASN A 477 -2.15 10.07 17.54
C ASN A 477 -3.01 9.00 18.26
N MET A 478 -2.70 8.61 19.49
CA MET A 478 -3.57 7.79 20.33
C MET A 478 -4.81 8.56 20.81
N ASP A 479 -4.81 9.89 20.68
CA ASP A 479 -5.96 10.78 20.91
C ASP A 479 -7.24 10.28 20.20
N VAL A 480 -7.08 9.72 18.99
CA VAL A 480 -8.18 9.11 18.21
C VAL A 480 -8.96 8.04 18.99
N TYR A 481 -8.26 7.26 19.82
CA TYR A 481 -8.89 6.20 20.63
C TYR A 481 -9.23 6.66 22.03
N LEU A 482 -8.39 7.55 22.61
CA LEU A 482 -8.52 7.98 24.01
C LEU A 482 -9.43 9.19 24.17
N GLY A 483 -9.69 9.96 23.10
CA GLY A 483 -10.44 11.21 23.14
C GLY A 483 -9.79 12.31 24.01
N ARG A 484 -8.47 12.18 24.26
CA ARG A 484 -7.66 13.12 25.06
C ARG A 484 -6.18 13.03 24.68
N ASP A 485 -5.44 14.08 25.02
CA ASP A 485 -4.03 14.19 24.74
C ASP A 485 -3.18 13.21 25.54
N VAL A 486 -2.06 12.80 24.94
CA VAL A 486 -1.05 11.93 25.52
C VAL A 486 0.23 12.70 25.77
N TYR A 487 0.78 12.63 26.96
CA TYR A 487 2.05 13.27 27.30
C TYR A 487 3.23 12.40 26.82
N ASN A 488 3.84 12.82 25.72
CA ASN A 488 4.97 12.10 25.13
C ASN A 488 6.29 12.48 25.83
N LEU A 489 6.90 11.53 26.52
CA LEU A 489 8.20 11.68 27.21
C LEU A 489 9.41 11.41 26.28
N GLY A 490 9.16 11.12 25.01
CA GLY A 490 10.22 10.80 24.05
C GLY A 490 10.93 9.48 24.33
N ASP A 491 12.22 9.44 24.04
CA ASP A 491 13.07 8.23 24.19
C ASP A 491 13.97 8.28 25.45
N ASP A 492 13.93 9.36 26.20
CA ASP A 492 14.81 9.62 27.33
C ASP A 492 14.23 9.10 28.64
N ILE A 493 14.79 7.99 29.13
CA ILE A 493 14.42 7.35 30.40
C ILE A 493 14.75 8.24 31.59
N ASP A 494 15.85 8.97 31.54
CA ASP A 494 16.29 9.80 32.68
C ASP A 494 15.32 10.96 32.90
N SER A 495 14.84 11.58 31.83
CA SER A 495 13.78 12.60 31.91
C SER A 495 12.49 12.06 32.51
N PHE A 496 12.12 10.81 32.20
CA PHE A 496 10.96 10.15 32.83
C PHE A 496 11.19 9.93 34.32
N LEU A 497 12.34 9.39 34.70
CA LEU A 497 12.68 9.12 36.11
C LEU A 497 12.76 10.40 36.95
N LEU A 498 13.21 11.52 36.35
CA LEU A 498 13.19 12.84 36.99
C LEU A 498 11.76 13.36 37.22
N LEU A 499 10.87 13.14 36.27
CA LEU A 499 9.45 13.51 36.39
C LEU A 499 8.73 12.64 37.43
N ALA A 500 9.07 11.35 37.48
CA ALA A 500 8.54 10.32 38.36
C ALA A 500 7.03 10.49 38.67
N PRO A 501 6.16 10.41 37.67
CA PRO A 501 4.72 10.67 37.81
C PRO A 501 4.10 9.62 38.75
N LYS A 502 3.37 10.08 39.77
CA LYS A 502 2.77 9.18 40.79
C LYS A 502 1.33 8.79 40.51
N GLU A 503 0.71 9.43 39.52
CA GLU A 503 -0.70 9.23 39.13
C GLU A 503 -0.80 9.15 37.63
N GLY A 504 -1.77 8.39 37.13
CA GLY A 504 -2.04 8.21 35.72
C GLY A 504 -1.62 6.86 35.17
N THR A 505 -1.39 6.80 33.85
CA THR A 505 -1.02 5.56 33.15
C THR A 505 0.22 5.78 32.30
N LEU A 506 1.21 4.89 32.42
CA LEU A 506 2.41 4.90 31.59
C LEU A 506 2.34 3.77 30.54
N ILE A 507 2.59 4.10 29.27
CA ILE A 507 2.71 3.14 28.16
C ILE A 507 4.17 3.13 27.69
N LEU A 508 4.78 1.93 27.61
CA LEU A 508 6.14 1.77 27.10
C LEU A 508 6.34 0.39 26.46
N PRO A 509 7.37 0.22 25.59
CA PRO A 509 7.74 -1.10 25.08
C PRO A 509 8.27 -2.01 26.17
N VAL A 510 7.90 -3.28 26.19
CA VAL A 510 8.36 -4.28 27.15
C VAL A 510 9.89 -4.39 27.19
N LYS A 511 10.55 -4.26 26.04
CA LYS A 511 12.03 -4.27 25.95
C LYS A 511 12.70 -3.13 26.71
N ALA A 512 12.01 -2.00 26.95
CA ALA A 512 12.56 -0.88 27.69
C ALA A 512 12.86 -1.21 29.17
N PHE A 513 12.21 -2.24 29.73
CA PHE A 513 12.46 -2.69 31.13
C PHE A 513 13.89 -3.13 31.36
N GLY A 514 14.56 -3.70 30.36
CA GLY A 514 15.94 -4.15 30.45
C GLY A 514 16.99 -3.07 30.09
N GLU A 515 16.58 -1.85 29.74
CA GLU A 515 17.50 -0.80 29.32
C GLU A 515 18.02 0.05 30.47
N SER A 516 17.31 0.07 31.61
CA SER A 516 17.71 0.82 32.81
C SER A 516 17.27 0.06 34.07
N GLU A 517 18.23 -0.15 34.99
CA GLU A 517 18.00 -0.80 36.28
C GLU A 517 17.03 0.05 37.13
N ALA A 518 17.22 1.38 37.13
CA ALA A 518 16.36 2.32 37.84
C ALA A 518 14.91 2.34 37.29
N LEU A 519 14.71 2.15 35.98
CA LEU A 519 13.38 2.00 35.40
C LEU A 519 12.75 0.66 35.83
N GLY A 520 13.52 -0.42 35.84
CA GLY A 520 13.09 -1.72 36.35
C GLY A 520 12.60 -1.66 37.79
N GLU A 521 13.39 -1.04 38.71
CA GLU A 521 13.02 -0.82 40.09
C GLU A 521 11.76 0.05 40.24
N TYR A 522 11.63 1.12 39.45
CA TYR A 522 10.44 1.98 39.45
C TYR A 522 9.15 1.21 39.06
N LEU A 523 9.26 0.24 38.14
CA LEU A 523 8.13 -0.50 37.63
C LEU A 523 7.81 -1.79 38.42
N GLU A 524 8.70 -2.26 39.31
CA GLU A 524 8.62 -3.59 39.96
C GLU A 524 7.34 -3.78 40.77
N ASP A 525 6.89 -2.70 41.44
CA ASP A 525 5.72 -2.73 42.34
C ASP A 525 4.42 -2.29 41.66
N LEU A 526 4.44 -1.96 40.34
CA LEU A 526 3.27 -1.47 39.64
C LEU A 526 2.43 -2.61 39.04
N ASP A 527 1.12 -2.36 38.87
CA ASP A 527 0.22 -3.27 38.12
C ASP A 527 0.48 -3.10 36.62
N LEU A 528 0.91 -4.18 35.95
CA LEU A 528 1.31 -4.20 34.56
C LEU A 528 0.33 -5.02 33.72
N GLU A 529 -0.23 -4.42 32.70
CA GLU A 529 -0.99 -5.11 31.65
C GLU A 529 -0.20 -5.10 30.35
N TYR A 530 -0.26 -6.21 29.59
CA TYR A 530 0.53 -6.36 28.35
C TYR A 530 -0.35 -6.43 27.12
N CYS A 531 0.05 -5.69 26.07
CA CYS A 531 -0.56 -5.74 24.75
C CYS A 531 0.54 -5.79 23.67
N GLY A 532 0.72 -6.95 23.03
CA GLY A 532 1.77 -7.18 22.04
C GLY A 532 3.16 -6.87 22.60
N GLN A 533 3.80 -5.87 22.03
CA GLN A 533 5.13 -5.41 22.43
C GLN A 533 5.14 -4.29 23.47
N TYR A 534 3.98 -3.86 23.97
CA TYR A 534 3.84 -2.77 24.93
C TYR A 534 3.31 -3.25 26.27
N ALA A 535 3.68 -2.53 27.32
CA ALA A 535 3.11 -2.64 28.65
C ALA A 535 2.39 -1.34 29.02
N VAL A 536 1.29 -1.48 29.72
CA VAL A 536 0.50 -0.42 30.34
C VAL A 536 0.70 -0.52 31.84
N CYS A 537 1.24 0.53 32.46
CA CYS A 537 1.54 0.58 33.88
C CYS A 537 0.59 1.57 34.55
N HIS A 538 -0.19 1.12 35.52
CA HIS A 538 -1.07 1.96 36.31
C HIS A 538 -0.30 2.55 37.48
N LEU A 539 -0.14 3.91 37.50
CA LEU A 539 0.69 4.63 38.45
C LEU A 539 -0.07 4.98 39.76
N ASP A 540 -1.39 4.83 39.78
CA ASP A 540 -2.22 5.21 40.95
C ASP A 540 -2.02 4.25 42.12
N PRO A 541 -1.64 4.75 43.32
CA PRO A 541 -1.46 3.92 44.49
C PRO A 541 -2.71 3.18 44.96
N LEU A 542 -3.90 3.66 44.57
CA LEU A 542 -5.19 3.05 44.93
C LEU A 542 -5.59 1.86 44.01
N ALA A 543 -4.91 1.72 42.86
CA ALA A 543 -5.10 0.58 41.96
C ALA A 543 -4.28 -0.66 42.38
N GLN A 544 -3.47 -0.57 43.42
CA GLN A 544 -2.72 -1.70 43.97
C GLN A 544 -3.67 -2.74 44.52
N LYS A 545 -3.86 -3.83 43.78
CA LYS A 545 -4.58 -5.02 44.25
C LYS A 545 -3.94 -5.56 45.52
N PRO A 546 -4.74 -6.06 46.52
CA PRO A 546 -4.20 -6.67 47.71
C PRO A 546 -3.22 -7.77 47.32
N ALA A 547 -2.05 -7.75 47.94
CA ALA A 547 -0.89 -8.61 47.70
C ALA A 547 -1.29 -10.05 47.30
N ARG A 548 -0.96 -10.44 46.10
CA ARG A 548 -1.06 -11.83 45.65
C ARG A 548 -0.17 -12.68 46.55
N LYS A 549 -0.80 -13.54 47.36
CA LYS A 549 -0.12 -14.58 48.12
C LYS A 549 0.82 -15.32 47.16
N THR A 550 2.11 -15.17 47.40
CA THR A 550 3.19 -15.90 46.76
C THR A 550 2.85 -17.38 46.68
N ARG A 551 2.53 -17.86 45.48
CA ARG A 551 2.53 -19.28 45.19
C ARG A 551 4.01 -19.71 45.19
N ARG A 552 4.44 -20.21 46.34
CA ARG A 552 5.73 -20.93 46.49
C ARG A 552 5.82 -21.96 45.37
N SER A 553 6.88 -21.86 44.59
CA SER A 553 7.40 -22.91 43.73
C SER A 553 7.43 -24.24 44.47
N ARG A 554 6.74 -25.24 44.03
CA ARG A 554 7.10 -26.64 44.29
C ARG A 554 7.74 -27.18 43.00
N LYS A 555 8.91 -27.74 43.27
CA LYS A 555 9.92 -28.37 42.43
C LYS A 555 9.39 -29.16 41.22
#